data_e14fdd2e8abdfab03a221a6108479ea8
#
_entry.id   e14fdd2e8abdfab03a221a6108479ea8
#
_cell.length_a   1.000
_cell.length_b   1.000
_cell.length_c   1.000
_cell.angle_alpha   90.00
_cell.angle_beta   90.00
_cell.angle_gamma   90.00
#
_symmetry.space_group_name_H-M   'P 1'
#
loop_
_entity.id
_entity.type
_entity.pdbx_description
1 polymer ?
#
loop_
_entity_poly.entity_id
_entity_poly.type
_entity_poly.pdbx_seq_one_letter_code
_entity_poly.pdbx_strand_id
1 'polypeptide(L)'
;MMKQDSGLNREKLLYIFKLYPQVKLVYFFGSRARGENAPISDYDFAVYLSEKDKKKRVELKLILMAKLSHFLKTDAVDVVILNDAESPELKFSIVKEGRLLYEQEPYKVLLEPRILNEYFDFIYGLRQYGLTKT
;
A
#
# COMPACT_ATOMS: atom_id res chain seq x y z
N MET A 1 3.52 21.39 9.00
CA MET A 1 3.35 21.23 8.55
C MET A 1 3.20 20.44 7.81
N MET A 2 2.99 20.00 7.45
CA MET A 2 2.89 19.29 6.86
C MET A 2 2.73 19.33 5.64
N LYS A 3 2.72 19.77 4.98
CA LYS A 3 2.70 19.89 3.77
C LYS A 3 3.37 18.95 3.05
N GLN A 4 4.15 18.30 3.43
CA GLN A 4 4.89 17.33 2.80
C GLN A 4 4.11 16.12 2.41
N ASP A 5 2.87 16.10 2.62
CA ASP A 5 2.04 15.00 2.15
C ASP A 5 1.70 15.14 0.67
N SER A 6 2.43 15.98 -0.06
CA SER A 6 2.27 16.11 -1.51
C SER A 6 0.85 16.46 -1.91
N GLY A 7 0.21 17.29 -1.11
CA GLY A 7 -1.14 17.71 -1.40
C GLY A 7 -2.21 16.81 -0.81
N LEU A 8 -1.81 15.75 -0.11
CA LEU A 8 -2.81 14.90 0.54
C LEU A 8 -3.39 15.59 1.76
N ASN A 9 -4.71 15.53 1.88
CA ASN A 9 -5.35 15.93 3.11
C ASN A 9 -5.56 14.65 3.92
N ARG A 10 -4.66 14.44 4.87
CA ARG A 10 -4.62 13.18 5.59
C ARG A 10 -5.91 12.90 6.35
N GLU A 11 -6.46 13.92 6.98
CA GLU A 11 -7.68 13.71 7.78
C GLU A 11 -8.84 13.25 6.93
N LYS A 12 -9.00 13.84 5.74
CA LYS A 12 -10.09 13.44 4.87
C LYS A 12 -9.87 12.07 4.28
N LEU A 13 -8.62 11.72 3.99
CA LEU A 13 -8.31 10.38 3.53
C LEU A 13 -8.65 9.35 4.59
N LEU A 14 -8.31 9.64 5.84
CA LEU A 14 -8.64 8.72 6.92
C LEU A 14 -10.14 8.50 7.02
N TYR A 15 -10.92 9.55 6.78
CA TYR A 15 -12.36 9.42 6.80
C TYR A 15 -12.84 8.42 5.76
N ILE A 16 -12.26 8.46 4.56
CA ILE A 16 -12.63 7.51 3.51
C ILE A 16 -12.33 6.09 3.95
N PHE A 17 -11.13 5.86 4.50
CA PHE A 17 -10.76 4.50 4.90
C PHE A 17 -11.64 3.98 6.03
N LYS A 18 -12.05 4.86 6.93
CA LYS A 18 -12.92 4.45 8.03
C LYS A 18 -14.31 4.04 7.60
N LEU A 19 -14.73 4.44 6.41
CA LEU A 19 -16.03 4.02 5.91
C LEU A 19 -16.10 2.51 5.64
N TYR A 20 -14.96 1.87 5.49
CA TYR A 20 -14.92 0.46 5.14
C TYR A 20 -14.21 -0.32 6.25
N PRO A 21 -15.00 -1.01 7.10
CA PRO A 21 -14.40 -1.69 8.27
C PRO A 21 -13.38 -2.75 7.91
N GLN A 22 -13.42 -3.28 6.69
CA GLN A 22 -12.47 -4.29 6.27
C GLN A 22 -11.08 -3.73 6.03
N VAL A 23 -10.94 -2.40 5.88
CA VAL A 23 -9.64 -1.78 5.66
C VAL A 23 -8.89 -1.74 6.99
N LYS A 24 -7.74 -2.40 7.05
CA LYS A 24 -6.96 -2.51 8.29
C LYS A 24 -5.65 -1.75 8.26
N LEU A 25 -5.02 -1.67 7.10
CA LEU A 25 -3.78 -0.90 6.96
C LEU A 25 -3.80 -0.22 5.60
N VAL A 26 -3.29 1.00 5.55
CA VAL A 26 -3.12 1.72 4.29
C VAL A 26 -1.77 2.40 4.29
N TYR A 27 -0.98 2.12 3.27
CA TYR A 27 0.31 2.77 3.04
C TYR A 27 0.23 3.62 1.78
N PHE A 28 0.86 4.77 1.81
CA PHE A 28 1.05 5.61 0.63
C PHE A 28 2.50 5.41 0.18
N PHE A 29 2.68 4.95 -1.05
CA PHE A 29 4.01 4.60 -1.52
C PHE A 29 4.23 5.12 -2.93
N GLY A 30 5.40 4.79 -3.53
CA GLY A 30 5.71 5.21 -4.87
C GLY A 30 6.37 6.57 -4.90
N SER A 31 6.50 7.13 -6.11
CA SER A 31 7.29 8.33 -6.30
C SER A 31 6.72 9.54 -5.57
N ARG A 32 5.39 9.69 -5.52
CA ARG A 32 4.81 10.81 -4.81
C ARG A 32 5.07 10.73 -3.32
N ALA A 33 5.05 9.51 -2.76
CA ALA A 33 5.33 9.33 -1.35
C ALA A 33 6.77 9.67 -1.02
N ARG A 34 7.68 9.47 -1.98
CA ARG A 34 9.08 9.79 -1.79
C ARG A 34 9.38 11.26 -2.06
N GLY A 35 8.39 12.06 -2.39
CA GLY A 35 8.61 13.47 -2.66
C GLY A 35 9.12 13.80 -4.06
N GLU A 36 9.08 12.83 -4.96
CA GLU A 36 9.49 13.06 -6.34
C GLU A 36 8.32 13.69 -7.09
N ASN A 37 8.55 14.86 -7.62
CA ASN A 37 7.47 15.67 -8.18
C ASN A 37 7.32 15.52 -9.67
N ALA A 38 7.15 14.31 -10.14
CA ALA A 38 6.79 14.12 -11.54
C ALA A 38 5.31 14.45 -11.69
N PRO A 39 4.94 15.36 -12.59
CA PRO A 39 3.54 15.77 -12.70
C PRO A 39 2.58 14.64 -13.03
N ILE A 40 3.08 13.58 -13.66
CA ILE A 40 2.24 12.48 -14.07
C ILE A 40 2.36 11.28 -13.13
N SER A 41 2.99 11.46 -11.98
CA SER A 41 3.11 10.36 -11.03
C SER A 41 1.75 9.99 -10.49
N ASP A 42 1.52 8.69 -10.35
CA ASP A 42 0.29 8.19 -9.74
C ASP A 42 0.31 8.37 -8.24
N TYR A 43 -0.87 8.40 -7.66
CA TYR A 43 -1.02 8.23 -6.23
C TYR A 43 -1.15 6.74 -5.97
N ASP A 44 -0.16 6.17 -5.29
CA ASP A 44 -0.10 4.73 -5.06
C ASP A 44 -0.44 4.41 -3.62
N PHE A 45 -1.49 3.64 -3.42
CA PHE A 45 -1.93 3.21 -2.10
C PHE A 45 -1.87 1.70 -2.01
N ALA A 46 -1.38 1.19 -0.89
CA ALA A 46 -1.38 -0.23 -0.62
C ALA A 46 -2.27 -0.48 0.58
N VAL A 47 -3.19 -1.42 0.45
CA VAL A 47 -4.23 -1.64 1.45
C VAL A 47 -4.23 -3.09 1.88
N TYR A 48 -4.28 -3.33 3.19
CA TYR A 48 -4.48 -4.66 3.72
C TYR A 48 -5.90 -4.77 4.25
N LEU A 49 -6.60 -5.82 3.83
CA LEU A 49 -8.01 -6.00 4.14
C LEU A 49 -8.22 -7.23 5.02
N SER A 50 -9.22 -7.18 5.90
CA SER A 50 -9.59 -8.35 6.66
C SER A 50 -10.56 -9.25 5.91
N GLU A 51 -11.04 -8.81 4.74
CA GLU A 51 -11.94 -9.60 3.93
C GLU A 51 -11.25 -10.84 3.38
N LYS A 52 -11.83 -12.01 3.57
CA LYS A 52 -11.21 -13.27 3.18
C LYS A 52 -11.56 -13.70 1.77
N ASP A 53 -12.65 -13.19 1.21
CA ASP A 53 -13.07 -13.55 -0.12
C ASP A 53 -12.35 -12.65 -1.14
N LYS A 54 -11.57 -13.28 -2.01
CA LYS A 54 -10.78 -12.52 -2.98
C LYS A 54 -11.66 -11.67 -3.90
N LYS A 55 -12.81 -12.19 -4.29
CA LYS A 55 -13.71 -11.44 -5.18
C LYS A 55 -14.20 -10.18 -4.50
N LYS A 56 -14.52 -10.28 -3.22
CA LYS A 56 -14.96 -9.10 -2.46
C LYS A 56 -13.82 -8.12 -2.26
N ARG A 57 -12.58 -8.62 -2.13
CA ARG A 57 -11.44 -7.71 -2.04
C ARG A 57 -11.27 -6.92 -3.33
N VAL A 58 -11.47 -7.56 -4.47
CA VAL A 58 -11.38 -6.86 -5.75
C VAL A 58 -12.46 -5.79 -5.85
N GLU A 59 -13.68 -6.12 -5.42
CA GLU A 59 -14.76 -5.15 -5.43
C GLU A 59 -14.42 -3.95 -4.56
N LEU A 60 -13.88 -4.19 -3.38
CA LEU A 60 -13.52 -3.11 -2.48
C LEU A 60 -12.37 -2.28 -3.04
N LYS A 61 -11.43 -2.93 -3.71
CA LYS A 61 -10.35 -2.21 -4.39
C LYS A 61 -10.94 -1.20 -5.37
N LEU A 62 -11.90 -1.62 -6.18
CA LEU A 62 -12.48 -0.73 -7.18
C LEU A 62 -13.26 0.41 -6.53
N ILE A 63 -13.96 0.12 -5.43
CA ILE A 63 -14.67 1.16 -4.70
C ILE A 63 -13.68 2.19 -4.14
N LEU A 64 -12.60 1.71 -3.55
CA LEU A 64 -11.59 2.61 -2.99
C LEU A 64 -10.95 3.46 -4.08
N MET A 65 -10.64 2.85 -5.23
CA MET A 65 -10.08 3.62 -6.33
C MET A 65 -11.03 4.73 -6.78
N ALA A 66 -12.31 4.43 -6.87
CA ALA A 66 -13.28 5.44 -7.26
C ALA A 66 -13.38 6.56 -6.22
N LYS A 67 -13.42 6.19 -4.94
CA LYS A 67 -13.51 7.20 -3.90
C LYS A 67 -12.27 8.08 -3.84
N LEU A 68 -11.10 7.47 -3.95
CA LEU A 68 -9.86 8.21 -3.91
C LEU A 68 -9.69 9.09 -5.13
N SER A 69 -10.07 8.59 -6.31
CA SER A 69 -10.00 9.38 -7.53
C SER A 69 -10.90 10.60 -7.42
N HIS A 70 -12.10 10.41 -6.92
CA HIS A 70 -13.03 11.51 -6.74
C HIS A 70 -12.46 12.54 -5.75
N PHE A 71 -11.94 12.06 -4.64
CA PHE A 71 -11.39 12.94 -3.62
C PHE A 71 -10.17 13.70 -4.12
N LEU A 72 -9.26 13.02 -4.79
CA LEU A 72 -8.02 13.62 -5.28
C LEU A 72 -8.20 14.34 -6.61
N LYS A 73 -9.36 14.20 -7.22
CA LYS A 73 -9.69 14.86 -8.48
C LYS A 73 -8.74 14.47 -9.60
N THR A 74 -8.40 13.20 -9.66
CA THR A 74 -7.53 12.68 -10.70
C THR A 74 -7.81 11.20 -10.91
N ASP A 75 -7.60 10.72 -12.14
CA ASP A 75 -7.68 9.30 -12.42
C ASP A 75 -6.37 8.59 -12.15
N ALA A 76 -5.33 9.33 -11.82
CA ALA A 76 -4.00 8.75 -11.59
C ALA A 76 -3.90 8.22 -10.17
N VAL A 77 -4.73 7.24 -9.83
CA VAL A 77 -4.77 6.60 -8.53
C VAL A 77 -4.69 5.10 -8.73
N ASP A 78 -3.80 4.46 -8.01
CA ASP A 78 -3.68 3.01 -8.05
C ASP A 78 -3.79 2.46 -6.64
N VAL A 79 -4.45 1.31 -6.50
CA VAL A 79 -4.60 0.64 -5.22
C VAL A 79 -4.09 -0.78 -5.36
N VAL A 80 -3.13 -1.15 -4.53
CA VAL A 80 -2.61 -2.50 -4.46
C VAL A 80 -3.20 -3.16 -3.22
N ILE A 81 -3.78 -4.34 -3.38
CA ILE A 81 -4.27 -5.08 -2.23
C ILE A 81 -3.13 -5.98 -1.76
N LEU A 82 -2.61 -5.68 -0.58
CA LEU A 82 -1.46 -6.42 -0.05
C LEU A 82 -1.75 -7.90 0.14
N ASN A 83 -3.00 -8.24 0.43
CA ASN A 83 -3.41 -9.64 0.56
C ASN A 83 -3.11 -10.45 -0.70
N ASP A 84 -3.22 -9.80 -1.85
CA ASP A 84 -3.14 -10.49 -3.14
C ASP A 84 -1.85 -10.23 -3.89
N ALA A 85 -1.04 -9.31 -3.40
CA ALA A 85 0.24 -9.01 -4.05
C ALA A 85 1.18 -10.18 -3.88
N GLU A 86 1.82 -10.57 -4.99
CA GLU A 86 2.68 -11.75 -4.97
C GLU A 86 4.16 -11.41 -4.93
N SER A 87 4.54 -10.20 -5.31
CA SER A 87 5.94 -9.82 -5.36
C SER A 87 6.47 -9.54 -3.95
N PRO A 88 7.40 -10.36 -3.45
CA PRO A 88 8.00 -10.07 -2.14
C PRO A 88 8.75 -8.76 -2.13
N GLU A 89 9.34 -8.40 -3.27
CA GLU A 89 10.10 -7.15 -3.37
C GLU A 89 9.19 -5.93 -3.26
N LEU A 90 8.05 -5.98 -3.93
CA LEU A 90 7.11 -4.88 -3.87
C LEU A 90 6.58 -4.71 -2.46
N LYS A 91 6.16 -5.81 -1.83
CA LYS A 91 5.61 -5.73 -0.48
C LYS A 91 6.64 -5.21 0.52
N PHE A 92 7.88 -5.67 0.39
CA PHE A 92 8.95 -5.19 1.25
C PHE A 92 9.17 -3.69 1.06
N SER A 93 9.21 -3.24 -0.19
CA SER A 93 9.41 -1.83 -0.49
C SER A 93 8.29 -0.98 0.11
N ILE A 94 7.06 -1.46 0.04
CA ILE A 94 5.92 -0.72 0.58
C ILE A 94 6.07 -0.52 2.09
N VAL A 95 6.35 -1.59 2.84
CA VAL A 95 6.41 -1.44 4.29
C VAL A 95 7.69 -0.76 4.74
N LYS A 96 8.76 -0.84 3.96
CA LYS A 96 10.03 -0.23 4.32
C LYS A 96 10.05 1.26 4.04
N GLU A 97 9.54 1.66 2.90
CA GLU A 97 9.66 3.03 2.42
C GLU A 97 8.35 3.79 2.35
N GLY A 98 7.24 3.08 2.38
CA GLY A 98 5.95 3.74 2.30
C GLY A 98 5.59 4.45 3.60
N ARG A 99 4.62 5.36 3.49
CA ARG A 99 4.12 6.06 4.67
C ARG A 99 2.82 5.42 5.11
N LEU A 100 2.77 5.01 6.37
CA LEU A 100 1.56 4.43 6.93
C LEU A 100 0.55 5.55 7.16
N LEU A 101 -0.56 5.50 6.44
CA LEU A 101 -1.60 6.50 6.56
C LEU A 101 -2.68 6.10 7.55
N TYR A 102 -2.96 4.82 7.66
CA TYR A 102 -4.09 4.35 8.45
C TYR A 102 -3.78 2.97 8.99
N GLU A 103 -4.06 2.74 10.25
CA GLU A 103 -3.86 1.42 10.82
C GLU A 103 -4.90 1.11 11.87
N GLN A 104 -5.26 -0.16 11.94
CA GLN A 104 -6.04 -0.71 13.05
C GLN A 104 -5.21 -1.80 13.66
N GLU A 105 -5.05 -1.76 14.98
CA GLU A 105 -4.30 -2.77 15.68
C GLU A 105 -5.09 -4.07 15.69
N PRO A 106 -4.44 -5.22 15.64
CA PRO A 106 -2.97 -5.42 15.69
C PRO A 106 -2.35 -5.71 14.31
N TYR A 107 -2.94 -5.26 13.25
CA TYR A 107 -2.61 -5.75 11.92
C TYR A 107 -1.20 -5.40 11.47
N LYS A 108 -0.68 -4.23 11.84
CA LYS A 108 0.68 -3.88 11.46
C LYS A 108 1.67 -4.86 12.07
N VAL A 109 1.52 -5.16 13.34
CA VAL A 109 2.41 -6.06 14.05
C VAL A 109 2.31 -7.48 13.50
N LEU A 110 1.16 -7.86 13.01
CA LEU A 110 0.99 -9.20 12.44
C LEU A 110 1.51 -9.29 11.03
N LEU A 111 1.33 -8.24 10.24
CA LEU A 111 1.63 -8.30 8.82
C LEU A 111 3.08 -7.99 8.47
N GLU A 112 3.63 -6.93 9.06
CA GLU A 112 4.96 -6.47 8.63
C GLU A 112 6.06 -7.51 8.84
N PRO A 113 6.10 -8.22 9.97
CA PRO A 113 7.13 -9.25 10.11
C PRO A 113 7.00 -10.38 9.09
N ARG A 114 5.77 -10.71 8.69
CA ARG A 114 5.57 -11.74 7.68
C ARG A 114 6.10 -11.29 6.33
N ILE A 115 5.89 -10.03 5.99
CA ILE A 115 6.42 -9.49 4.75
C ILE A 115 7.93 -9.47 4.76
N LEU A 116 8.53 -9.06 5.88
CA LEU A 116 9.98 -9.05 5.98
C LEU A 116 10.55 -10.45 5.87
N ASN A 117 9.95 -11.42 6.56
CA ASN A 117 10.43 -12.80 6.49
C ASN A 117 10.30 -13.37 5.10
N GLU A 118 9.20 -13.09 4.44
CA GLU A 118 9.00 -13.54 3.07
C GLU A 118 10.08 -12.97 2.15
N TYR A 119 10.39 -11.71 2.32
CA TYR A 119 11.40 -11.06 1.50
C TYR A 119 12.78 -11.66 1.72
N PHE A 120 13.16 -11.90 2.98
CA PHE A 120 14.48 -12.46 3.26
C PHE A 120 14.57 -13.90 2.77
N ASP A 121 13.50 -14.67 2.88
CA ASP A 121 13.49 -16.02 2.32
C ASP A 121 13.63 -15.99 0.80
N PHE A 122 13.00 -15.03 0.17
CA PHE A 122 13.08 -14.85 -1.27
C PHE A 122 14.51 -14.53 -1.69
N ILE A 123 15.16 -13.60 -1.00
CA ILE A 123 16.53 -13.21 -1.31
C ILE A 123 17.49 -14.38 -1.08
N TYR A 124 17.29 -15.11 0.02
CA TYR A 124 18.11 -16.28 0.30
C TYR A 124 17.98 -17.30 -0.82
N GLY A 125 16.76 -17.56 -1.27
CA GLY A 125 16.54 -18.49 -2.36
C GLY A 125 17.22 -18.07 -3.65
N LEU A 126 17.15 -16.77 -3.96
CA LEU A 126 17.83 -16.29 -5.16
C LEU A 126 19.33 -16.51 -5.07
N ARG A 127 19.94 -16.26 -3.91
CA ARG A 127 21.36 -16.46 -3.72
C ARG A 127 21.76 -17.93 -3.82
N GLN A 128 20.92 -18.82 -3.29
CA GLN A 128 21.20 -20.25 -3.35
C GLN A 128 21.26 -20.75 -4.80
N TYR A 129 20.51 -20.15 -5.68
CA TYR A 129 20.47 -20.57 -7.06
C TYR A 129 21.28 -19.67 -7.98
N GLY A 130 22.08 -18.75 -7.41
CA GLY A 130 22.92 -17.86 -8.21
C GLY A 130 22.15 -16.89 -9.07
N LEU A 131 20.94 -16.51 -8.62
CA LEU A 131 20.08 -15.65 -9.42
C LEU A 131 20.16 -14.20 -9.02
N THR A 132 20.99 -13.85 -8.06
CA THR A 132 21.23 -12.45 -7.72
C THR A 132 22.61 -12.03 -8.19
N LYS A 133 22.79 -10.74 -8.33
CA LYS A 133 24.05 -10.22 -8.83
C LYS A 133 25.10 -10.01 -7.76
N THR A 134 24.77 -10.13 -6.54
CA THR A 134 25.80 -9.91 -5.50
C THR A 134 26.38 -11.20 -4.99
#